data_2f49bc1a43505002b6dc5d34732a88e7
#
_entry.id   2f49bc1a43505002b6dc5d34732a88e7
#
_cell.length_a   1.000
_cell.length_b   1.000
_cell.length_c   1.000
_cell.angle_alpha   90.00
_cell.angle_beta   90.00
_cell.angle_gamma   90.00
#
_symmetry.space_group_name_H-M   'P 1'
#
loop_
_entity.id
_entity.type
_entity.pdbx_description
1 polymer ?
#
loop_
_entity_poly.entity_id
_entity_poly.type
_entity_poly.pdbx_seq_one_letter_code
_entity_poly.pdbx_strand_id
1 'polypeptide(L)'
;MKAIEKVTRASHLIDMDDIIREGNPTLRAVAEDVTFPLSDQEIILGEKMMQFLHHSQDPVMAEKLGLRGGVGLAAPQLDISKRIIAVLVPNPEEAEGNPPKEAYSLQEVMYNPKVVAHSVQDAALGDGEGCLSVDRNVPGYVVRHARVTVEYFTKDGEKKRIKLKGYNSIVVQHEIDHTNGIMFYDRINP
;
A
#
# COMPACT_ATOMS: atom_id res chain seq x y z
N MET A 1 20.87 12.65 5.43
CA MET A 1 19.96 11.87 6.30
C MET A 1 19.21 10.88 5.42
N LYS A 2 19.17 9.61 5.82
CA LYS A 2 18.43 8.60 5.10
C LYS A 2 16.92 8.82 5.26
N ALA A 3 16.14 8.45 4.23
CA ALA A 3 14.69 8.63 4.24
C ALA A 3 14.03 7.95 5.45
N ILE A 4 14.46 6.72 5.79
CA ILE A 4 13.91 6.01 6.95
C ILE A 4 14.17 6.75 8.28
N GLU A 5 15.30 7.41 8.43
CA GLU A 5 15.61 8.18 9.64
C GLU A 5 14.69 9.40 9.76
N LYS A 6 14.37 10.05 8.64
CA LYS A 6 13.47 11.20 8.60
C LYS A 6 12.05 10.80 8.98
N VAL A 7 11.47 9.82 8.28
CA VAL A 7 10.05 9.48 8.43
C VAL A 7 9.73 8.76 9.72
N THR A 8 10.71 8.13 10.37
CA THR A 8 10.52 7.41 11.65
C THR A 8 10.76 8.26 12.88
N ARG A 9 11.07 9.56 12.73
CA ARG A 9 11.13 10.48 13.87
C ARG A 9 9.76 10.57 14.55
N ALA A 10 9.76 10.59 15.88
CA ALA A 10 8.52 10.61 16.67
C ALA A 10 7.60 11.79 16.31
N SER A 11 8.18 12.96 16.02
CA SER A 11 7.43 14.18 15.68
C SER A 11 7.04 14.28 14.20
N HIS A 12 7.53 13.38 13.34
CA HIS A 12 7.27 13.44 11.90
C HIS A 12 5.93 12.78 11.57
N LEU A 13 5.08 13.48 10.82
CA LEU A 13 3.89 12.93 10.18
C LEU A 13 4.18 12.82 8.68
N ILE A 14 4.02 11.63 8.14
CA ILE A 14 4.22 11.41 6.70
C ILE A 14 3.19 12.25 5.94
N ASP A 15 3.67 13.00 4.96
CA ASP A 15 2.84 13.80 4.05
C ASP A 15 3.23 13.58 2.58
N MET A 16 2.61 14.33 1.67
CA MET A 16 2.84 14.15 0.23
C MET A 16 4.26 14.49 -0.20
N ASP A 17 4.98 15.33 0.56
CA ASP A 17 6.39 15.65 0.26
C ASP A 17 7.34 14.48 0.55
N ASP A 18 6.93 13.56 1.40
CA ASP A 18 7.68 12.33 1.68
C ASP A 18 7.53 11.27 0.58
N ILE A 19 6.46 11.36 -0.20
CA ILE A 19 6.15 10.39 -1.26
C ILE A 19 6.88 10.78 -2.54
N ILE A 20 7.80 9.93 -2.99
CA ILE A 20 8.52 10.13 -4.25
C ILE A 20 7.61 9.90 -5.45
N ARG A 21 7.92 10.56 -6.55
CA ARG A 21 7.12 10.56 -7.78
C ARG A 21 7.81 9.81 -8.90
N GLU A 22 7.05 9.56 -9.96
CA GLU A 22 7.55 8.99 -11.21
C GLU A 22 8.89 9.61 -11.60
N GLY A 23 9.81 8.81 -12.10
CA GLY A 23 11.15 9.23 -12.46
C GLY A 23 12.20 9.02 -11.37
N ASN A 24 11.79 8.86 -10.10
CA ASN A 24 12.72 8.49 -9.05
C ASN A 24 13.09 7.00 -9.21
N PRO A 25 14.38 6.66 -9.30
CA PRO A 25 14.82 5.29 -9.57
C PRO A 25 14.43 4.27 -8.51
N THR A 26 14.17 4.69 -7.27
CA THR A 26 13.72 3.77 -6.20
C THR A 26 12.40 3.10 -6.56
N LEU A 27 11.51 3.77 -7.30
CA LEU A 27 10.24 3.19 -7.74
C LEU A 27 10.41 2.06 -8.75
N ARG A 28 11.56 1.97 -9.40
CA ARG A 28 11.88 0.92 -10.39
C ARG A 28 12.85 -0.13 -9.86
N ALA A 29 13.33 0.04 -8.64
CA ALA A 29 14.22 -0.94 -8.00
C ALA A 29 13.42 -2.10 -7.41
N VAL A 30 14.07 -3.26 -7.32
CA VAL A 30 13.56 -4.40 -6.55
C VAL A 30 13.95 -4.18 -5.10
N ALA A 31 12.95 -4.11 -4.22
CA ALA A 31 13.16 -3.86 -2.81
C ALA A 31 13.78 -5.09 -2.11
N GLU A 32 14.52 -4.83 -1.03
CA GLU A 32 15.14 -5.86 -0.23
C GLU A 32 14.17 -6.43 0.80
N ASP A 33 14.29 -7.74 1.05
CA ASP A 33 13.59 -8.37 2.16
C ASP A 33 14.08 -7.77 3.49
N VAL A 34 13.17 -7.65 4.44
CA VAL A 34 13.53 -7.35 5.83
C VAL A 34 13.91 -8.64 6.56
N THR A 35 14.78 -8.52 7.54
CA THR A 35 15.21 -9.66 8.38
C THR A 35 14.59 -9.57 9.77
N PHE A 36 14.37 -10.71 10.39
CA PHE A 36 13.78 -10.78 11.73
C PHE A 36 14.84 -11.17 12.79
N PRO A 37 14.77 -10.59 13.98
CA PRO A 37 13.79 -9.59 14.40
C PRO A 37 13.96 -8.26 13.66
N LEU A 38 12.84 -7.55 13.45
CA LEU A 38 12.87 -6.23 12.80
C LEU A 38 13.64 -5.21 13.67
N SER A 39 14.26 -4.24 13.03
CA SER A 39 14.77 -3.06 13.74
C SER A 39 13.61 -2.20 14.26
N ASP A 40 13.88 -1.38 15.29
CA ASP A 40 12.88 -0.43 15.80
C ASP A 40 12.40 0.51 14.70
N GLN A 41 13.29 0.97 13.82
CA GLN A 41 12.93 1.83 12.69
C GLN A 41 11.97 1.14 11.72
N GLU A 42 12.15 -0.15 11.45
CA GLU A 42 11.28 -0.90 10.55
C GLU A 42 9.88 -1.08 11.14
N ILE A 43 9.79 -1.29 12.47
CA ILE A 43 8.51 -1.36 13.19
C ILE A 43 7.81 0.01 13.15
N ILE A 44 8.53 1.07 13.50
CA ILE A 44 7.99 2.44 13.50
C ILE A 44 7.57 2.85 12.09
N LEU A 45 8.34 2.48 11.07
CA LEU A 45 7.99 2.77 9.68
C LEU A 45 6.63 2.18 9.31
N GLY A 46 6.38 0.91 9.64
CA GLY A 46 5.09 0.28 9.40
C GLY A 46 3.94 1.02 10.10
N GLU A 47 4.14 1.41 11.35
CA GLU A 47 3.15 2.18 12.12
C GLU A 47 2.89 3.56 11.50
N LYS A 48 3.95 4.26 11.06
CA LYS A 48 3.84 5.57 10.39
C LYS A 48 3.13 5.48 9.04
N MET A 49 3.39 4.43 8.27
CA MET A 49 2.71 4.18 7.01
C MET A 49 1.20 3.96 7.22
N MET A 50 0.83 3.15 8.21
CA MET A 50 -0.57 2.95 8.56
C MET A 50 -1.22 4.24 9.06
N GLN A 51 -0.53 5.01 9.89
CA GLN A 51 -1.00 6.32 10.35
C GLN A 51 -1.27 7.28 9.17
N PHE A 52 -0.38 7.29 8.19
CA PHE A 52 -0.58 8.09 6.97
C PHE A 52 -1.89 7.70 6.25
N LEU A 53 -2.16 6.42 6.10
CA LEU A 53 -3.40 5.95 5.45
C LEU A 53 -4.63 6.38 6.25
N HIS A 54 -4.61 6.26 7.57
CA HIS A 54 -5.69 6.77 8.42
C HIS A 54 -5.89 8.27 8.25
N HIS A 55 -4.82 9.05 8.28
CA HIS A 55 -4.88 10.51 8.06
C HIS A 55 -5.42 10.86 6.68
N SER A 56 -5.02 10.12 5.65
CA SER A 56 -5.45 10.37 4.27
C SER A 56 -6.94 10.10 4.05
N GLN A 57 -7.52 9.25 4.89
CA GLN A 57 -8.95 8.90 4.84
C GLN A 57 -9.80 9.71 5.81
N ASP A 58 -9.19 10.47 6.70
CA ASP A 58 -9.88 11.39 7.61
C ASP A 58 -10.00 12.77 6.95
N PRO A 59 -11.21 13.29 6.68
CA PRO A 59 -11.37 14.55 5.97
C PRO A 59 -10.67 15.74 6.65
N VAL A 60 -10.67 15.77 8.00
CA VAL A 60 -10.03 16.85 8.76
C VAL A 60 -8.50 16.78 8.65
N MET A 61 -7.93 15.60 8.89
CA MET A 61 -6.48 15.42 8.82
C MET A 61 -5.95 15.52 7.39
N ALA A 62 -6.69 14.98 6.42
CA ALA A 62 -6.31 15.07 5.02
C ALA A 62 -6.23 16.52 4.55
N GLU A 63 -7.22 17.36 4.90
CA GLU A 63 -7.21 18.78 4.59
C GLU A 63 -6.04 19.49 5.30
N LYS A 64 -5.89 19.26 6.60
CA LYS A 64 -4.84 19.88 7.42
C LYS A 64 -3.42 19.59 6.90
N LEU A 65 -3.17 18.37 6.46
CA LEU A 65 -1.86 17.93 6.00
C LEU A 65 -1.72 17.95 4.47
N GLY A 66 -2.76 18.32 3.73
CA GLY A 66 -2.74 18.37 2.27
C GLY A 66 -2.59 16.99 1.63
N LEU A 67 -3.22 15.96 2.19
CA LEU A 67 -3.07 14.58 1.74
C LEU A 67 -4.07 14.19 0.65
N ARG A 68 -3.59 13.44 -0.33
CA ARG A 68 -4.45 12.68 -1.24
C ARG A 68 -4.88 11.40 -0.53
N GLY A 69 -6.15 11.02 -0.69
CA GLY A 69 -6.67 9.77 -0.12
C GLY A 69 -6.00 8.54 -0.71
N GLY A 70 -5.68 7.56 0.14
CA GLY A 70 -5.08 6.31 -0.27
C GLY A 70 -5.55 5.14 0.56
N VAL A 71 -5.50 3.95 -0.02
CA VAL A 71 -5.86 2.68 0.63
C VAL A 71 -4.63 1.77 0.79
N GLY A 72 -3.51 2.14 0.22
CA GLY A 72 -2.27 1.41 0.30
C GLY A 72 -1.05 2.30 0.11
N LEU A 73 0.05 1.90 0.71
CA LEU A 73 1.35 2.57 0.62
C LEU A 73 2.46 1.52 0.75
N ALA A 74 3.47 1.63 -0.10
CA ALA A 74 4.65 0.78 -0.06
C ALA A 74 5.89 1.60 0.35
N ALA A 75 6.80 0.98 1.11
CA ALA A 75 8.02 1.67 1.57
C ALA A 75 8.84 2.28 0.42
N PRO A 76 8.96 1.65 -0.77
CA PRO A 76 9.63 2.30 -1.90
C PRO A 76 9.06 3.66 -2.29
N GLN A 77 7.78 3.91 -2.07
CA GLN A 77 7.17 5.22 -2.32
C GLN A 77 7.64 6.31 -1.34
N LEU A 78 8.28 5.91 -0.25
CA LEU A 78 8.94 6.81 0.72
C LEU A 78 10.46 6.87 0.52
N ASP A 79 10.94 6.40 -0.63
CA ASP A 79 12.37 6.27 -0.94
C ASP A 79 13.11 5.28 0.00
N ILE A 80 12.39 4.25 0.45
CA ILE A 80 12.92 3.20 1.32
C ILE A 80 12.74 1.86 0.61
N SER A 81 13.85 1.31 0.07
CA SER A 81 13.83 0.10 -0.76
C SER A 81 13.75 -1.16 0.09
N LYS A 82 12.65 -1.31 0.84
CA LYS A 82 12.35 -2.46 1.69
C LYS A 82 10.97 -3.03 1.37
N ARG A 83 10.81 -4.33 1.53
CA ARG A 83 9.55 -5.03 1.29
C ARG A 83 8.61 -4.88 2.49
N ILE A 84 8.07 -3.67 2.63
CA ILE A 84 7.08 -3.30 3.65
C ILE A 84 5.94 -2.59 2.95
N ILE A 85 4.72 -3.04 3.17
CA ILE A 85 3.52 -2.36 2.66
C ILE A 85 2.50 -2.17 3.78
N ALA A 86 1.69 -1.14 3.68
CA ALA A 86 0.52 -0.92 4.52
C ALA A 86 -0.71 -0.86 3.63
N VAL A 87 -1.80 -1.49 4.07
CA VAL A 87 -3.09 -1.46 3.38
C VAL A 87 -4.19 -1.18 4.38
N LEU A 88 -5.12 -0.30 4.00
CA LEU A 88 -6.25 0.12 4.82
C LEU A 88 -7.44 0.34 3.90
N VAL A 89 -8.30 -0.66 3.80
CA VAL A 89 -9.46 -0.63 2.90
C VAL A 89 -10.73 -0.49 3.73
N PRO A 90 -11.40 0.66 3.67
CA PRO A 90 -12.64 0.86 4.41
C PRO A 90 -13.77 0.02 3.82
N ASN A 91 -14.65 -0.44 4.70
CA ASN A 91 -15.92 -1.00 4.25
C ASN A 91 -16.84 0.12 3.80
N PRO A 92 -17.64 -0.08 2.74
CA PRO A 92 -18.63 0.89 2.33
C PRO A 92 -19.72 1.04 3.41
N GLU A 93 -20.37 2.21 3.44
CA GLU A 93 -21.55 2.38 4.27
C GLU A 93 -22.61 1.35 3.91
N GLU A 94 -23.33 0.86 4.92
CA GLU A 94 -24.47 -0.03 4.70
C GLU A 94 -25.61 0.75 4.04
N ALA A 95 -26.57 0.02 3.45
CA ALA A 95 -27.78 0.64 2.91
C ALA A 95 -28.44 1.55 3.97
N GLU A 96 -28.92 2.71 3.55
CA GLU A 96 -29.52 3.76 4.39
C GLU A 96 -28.52 4.63 5.17
N GLY A 97 -27.22 4.62 4.79
CA GLY A 97 -26.21 5.50 5.39
C GLY A 97 -25.77 5.09 6.78
N ASN A 98 -26.08 3.86 7.21
CA ASN A 98 -25.59 3.33 8.47
C ASN A 98 -24.11 2.97 8.39
N PRO A 99 -23.31 3.18 9.46
CA PRO A 99 -21.93 2.76 9.46
C PRO A 99 -21.84 1.22 9.39
N PRO A 100 -20.82 0.68 8.69
CA PRO A 100 -20.61 -0.76 8.60
C PRO A 100 -20.28 -1.33 10.00
N LYS A 101 -20.58 -2.62 10.20
CA LYS A 101 -20.26 -3.32 11.45
C LYS A 101 -18.76 -3.32 11.75
N GLU A 102 -17.97 -3.48 10.71
CA GLU A 102 -16.51 -3.36 10.75
C GLU A 102 -16.09 -2.20 9.87
N ALA A 103 -15.28 -1.29 10.42
CA ALA A 103 -14.85 -0.08 9.71
C ALA A 103 -14.01 -0.42 8.47
N TYR A 104 -13.20 -1.48 8.52
CA TYR A 104 -12.28 -1.85 7.46
C TYR A 104 -12.43 -3.32 7.06
N SER A 105 -12.41 -3.59 5.77
CA SER A 105 -12.37 -4.95 5.23
C SER A 105 -10.95 -5.51 5.25
N LEU A 106 -9.95 -4.64 5.27
CA LEU A 106 -8.54 -5.01 5.34
C LEU A 106 -7.77 -3.89 6.02
N GLN A 107 -6.98 -4.25 7.04
CA GLN A 107 -6.11 -3.32 7.76
C GLN A 107 -4.87 -4.11 8.20
N GLU A 108 -3.78 -4.00 7.45
CA GLU A 108 -2.57 -4.78 7.69
C GLU A 108 -1.31 -4.00 7.32
N VAL A 109 -0.27 -4.14 8.13
CA VAL A 109 1.10 -3.86 7.74
C VAL A 109 1.76 -5.20 7.44
N MET A 110 2.28 -5.35 6.24
CA MET A 110 2.84 -6.62 5.77
C MET A 110 4.33 -6.48 5.52
N TYR A 111 5.11 -7.37 6.12
CA TYR A 111 6.56 -7.47 5.93
C TYR A 111 6.86 -8.67 5.03
N ASN A 112 7.70 -8.46 4.02
CA ASN A 112 8.01 -9.46 2.99
C ASN A 112 6.78 -10.09 2.35
N PRO A 113 5.77 -9.30 1.93
CA PRO A 113 4.59 -9.86 1.31
C PRO A 113 4.91 -10.44 -0.07
N LYS A 114 4.29 -11.58 -0.37
CA LYS A 114 4.38 -12.17 -1.72
C LYS A 114 3.10 -12.92 -2.07
N VAL A 115 2.77 -12.91 -3.34
CA VAL A 115 1.68 -13.73 -3.89
C VAL A 115 2.20 -15.16 -4.05
N VAL A 116 1.61 -16.10 -3.33
CA VAL A 116 2.00 -17.53 -3.38
C VAL A 116 1.04 -18.38 -4.22
N ALA A 117 -0.17 -17.87 -4.48
CA ALA A 117 -1.14 -18.51 -5.36
C ALA A 117 -2.07 -17.43 -5.93
N HIS A 118 -2.61 -17.67 -7.11
CA HIS A 118 -3.56 -16.78 -7.74
C HIS A 118 -4.57 -17.53 -8.60
N SER A 119 -5.71 -16.88 -8.86
CA SER A 119 -6.71 -17.40 -9.79
C SER A 119 -6.23 -17.30 -11.24
N VAL A 120 -6.81 -18.13 -12.09
CA VAL A 120 -6.67 -17.99 -13.54
C VAL A 120 -7.49 -16.78 -14.02
N GLN A 121 -8.63 -16.53 -13.37
CA GLN A 121 -9.47 -15.38 -13.69
C GLN A 121 -8.78 -14.07 -13.34
N ASP A 122 -8.85 -13.12 -14.26
CA ASP A 122 -8.37 -11.77 -14.07
C ASP A 122 -9.50 -10.83 -13.65
N ALA A 123 -9.11 -9.67 -13.13
CA ALA A 123 -10.01 -8.58 -12.77
C ALA A 123 -9.31 -7.23 -13.00
N ALA A 124 -10.11 -6.20 -13.13
CA ALA A 124 -9.66 -4.82 -13.21
C ALA A 124 -10.72 -3.90 -12.62
N LEU A 125 -10.29 -2.75 -12.07
CA LEU A 125 -11.23 -1.71 -11.66
C LEU A 125 -11.79 -1.00 -12.90
N GLY A 126 -13.11 -0.81 -12.93
CA GLY A 126 -13.81 -0.20 -14.07
C GLY A 126 -13.32 1.22 -14.38
N ASP A 127 -12.96 1.99 -13.35
CA ASP A 127 -12.47 3.36 -13.49
C ASP A 127 -10.93 3.46 -13.60
N GLY A 128 -10.24 2.33 -13.70
CA GLY A 128 -8.79 2.28 -13.70
C GLY A 128 -8.20 2.43 -12.31
N GLU A 129 -6.89 2.58 -12.24
CA GLU A 129 -6.17 2.77 -10.98
C GLU A 129 -5.47 4.13 -10.94
N GLY A 130 -5.14 4.54 -9.74
CA GLY A 130 -4.28 5.68 -9.46
C GLY A 130 -3.19 5.28 -8.49
N CYS A 131 -2.23 6.16 -8.27
CA CYS A 131 -1.12 5.95 -7.35
C CYS A 131 -0.69 7.29 -6.76
N LEU A 132 -0.35 7.30 -5.47
CA LEU A 132 0.14 8.51 -4.80
C LEU A 132 1.45 9.02 -5.38
N SER A 133 2.22 8.15 -6.04
CA SER A 133 3.47 8.50 -6.73
C SER A 133 3.26 9.00 -8.17
N VAL A 134 2.03 9.05 -8.65
CA VAL A 134 1.66 9.44 -10.02
C VAL A 134 0.66 10.58 -9.95
N ASP A 135 1.07 11.77 -10.40
CA ASP A 135 0.27 13.01 -10.30
C ASP A 135 -0.65 13.22 -11.50
N ARG A 136 -0.53 12.37 -12.53
CA ARG A 136 -1.34 12.43 -13.75
C ARG A 136 -2.36 11.31 -13.79
N ASN A 137 -3.42 11.52 -14.52
CA ASN A 137 -4.39 10.47 -14.82
C ASN A 137 -3.86 9.57 -15.93
N VAL A 138 -3.81 8.26 -15.69
CA VAL A 138 -3.42 7.24 -16.67
C VAL A 138 -4.62 6.33 -16.90
N PRO A 139 -5.41 6.55 -17.97
CA PRO A 139 -6.60 5.77 -18.23
C PRO A 139 -6.25 4.34 -18.68
N GLY A 140 -7.16 3.42 -18.45
CA GLY A 140 -7.07 2.04 -18.91
C GLY A 140 -7.35 1.04 -17.80
N TYR A 141 -7.57 -0.20 -18.19
CA TYR A 141 -7.80 -1.30 -17.29
C TYR A 141 -6.47 -1.90 -16.86
N VAL A 142 -6.20 -1.89 -15.55
CA VAL A 142 -5.04 -2.56 -14.97
C VAL A 142 -5.41 -4.01 -14.72
N VAL A 143 -4.85 -4.92 -15.50
CA VAL A 143 -5.18 -6.34 -15.43
C VAL A 143 -4.44 -6.98 -14.27
N ARG A 144 -5.21 -7.56 -13.33
CA ARG A 144 -4.70 -8.22 -12.13
C ARG A 144 -5.41 -9.55 -11.93
N HIS A 145 -4.89 -10.38 -11.04
CA HIS A 145 -5.57 -11.60 -10.63
C HIS A 145 -6.83 -11.27 -9.82
N ALA A 146 -7.95 -11.92 -10.13
CA ALA A 146 -9.20 -11.70 -9.41
C ALA A 146 -9.10 -12.13 -7.94
N ARG A 147 -8.34 -13.20 -7.66
CA ARG A 147 -8.09 -13.73 -6.32
C ARG A 147 -6.63 -14.07 -6.16
N VAL A 148 -6.08 -13.77 -4.99
CA VAL A 148 -4.70 -14.11 -4.63
C VAL A 148 -4.64 -14.70 -3.23
N THR A 149 -3.64 -15.53 -3.01
CA THR A 149 -3.20 -15.91 -1.66
C THR A 149 -1.87 -15.20 -1.41
N VAL A 150 -1.82 -14.42 -0.35
CA VAL A 150 -0.64 -13.64 0.03
C VAL A 150 -0.06 -14.21 1.32
N GLU A 151 1.26 -14.44 1.30
CA GLU A 151 2.03 -14.82 2.46
C GLU A 151 2.87 -13.63 2.89
N TYR A 152 2.84 -13.31 4.18
CA TYR A 152 3.59 -12.18 4.75
C TYR A 152 3.93 -12.43 6.20
N PHE A 153 4.74 -11.56 6.78
CA PHE A 153 5.09 -11.58 8.19
C PHE A 153 4.55 -10.36 8.91
N THR A 154 4.14 -10.56 10.16
CA THR A 154 3.82 -9.45 11.06
C THR A 154 5.10 -8.83 11.61
N LYS A 155 4.97 -7.69 12.30
CA LYS A 155 6.09 -7.03 12.98
C LYS A 155 6.80 -7.92 14.02
N ASP A 156 6.12 -8.93 14.54
CA ASP A 156 6.66 -9.87 15.52
C ASP A 156 7.32 -11.09 14.88
N GLY A 157 7.39 -11.13 13.55
CA GLY A 157 7.97 -12.26 12.80
C GLY A 157 7.03 -13.44 12.62
N GLU A 158 5.75 -13.28 12.95
CA GLU A 158 4.74 -14.32 12.74
C GLU A 158 4.36 -14.38 11.25
N LYS A 159 4.48 -15.57 10.67
CA LYS A 159 4.09 -15.82 9.28
C LYS A 159 2.59 -15.98 9.16
N LYS A 160 1.99 -15.22 8.24
CA LYS A 160 0.55 -15.29 7.93
C LYS A 160 0.32 -15.56 6.46
N ARG A 161 -0.81 -16.17 6.18
CA ARG A 161 -1.29 -16.44 4.83
C ARG A 161 -2.76 -16.04 4.76
N ILE A 162 -3.09 -15.14 3.83
CA ILE A 162 -4.46 -14.66 3.64
C ILE A 162 -4.91 -14.84 2.20
N LYS A 163 -6.20 -15.12 2.04
CA LYS A 163 -6.86 -15.20 0.74
C LYS A 163 -7.64 -13.91 0.51
N LEU A 164 -7.39 -13.27 -0.62
CA LEU A 164 -8.01 -12.00 -0.98
C LEU A 164 -8.75 -12.14 -2.31
N LYS A 165 -9.86 -11.42 -2.42
CA LYS A 165 -10.67 -11.33 -3.64
C LYS A 165 -11.13 -9.89 -3.88
N GLY A 166 -11.54 -9.60 -5.11
CA GLY A 166 -12.12 -8.30 -5.46
C GLY A 166 -11.15 -7.15 -5.20
N TYR A 167 -11.67 -6.06 -4.67
CA TYR A 167 -10.92 -4.84 -4.45
C TYR A 167 -9.69 -5.05 -3.55
N ASN A 168 -9.82 -5.83 -2.48
CA ASN A 168 -8.70 -6.13 -1.59
C ASN A 168 -7.56 -6.86 -2.31
N SER A 169 -7.90 -7.79 -3.21
CA SER A 169 -6.91 -8.47 -4.06
C SER A 169 -6.15 -7.46 -4.94
N ILE A 170 -6.86 -6.55 -5.56
CA ILE A 170 -6.29 -5.51 -6.44
C ILE A 170 -5.37 -4.58 -5.65
N VAL A 171 -5.81 -4.08 -4.50
CA VAL A 171 -5.03 -3.18 -3.64
C VAL A 171 -3.71 -3.82 -3.22
N VAL A 172 -3.74 -5.04 -2.71
CA VAL A 172 -2.53 -5.71 -2.23
C VAL A 172 -1.56 -6.02 -3.38
N GLN A 173 -2.06 -6.43 -4.56
CA GLN A 173 -1.21 -6.63 -5.73
C GLN A 173 -0.52 -5.35 -6.18
N HIS A 174 -1.24 -4.21 -6.15
CA HIS A 174 -0.68 -2.90 -6.47
C HIS A 174 0.51 -2.57 -5.56
N GLU A 175 0.36 -2.76 -4.24
CA GLU A 175 1.41 -2.45 -3.27
C GLU A 175 2.58 -3.45 -3.35
N ILE A 176 2.33 -4.73 -3.54
CA ILE A 176 3.39 -5.73 -3.76
C ILE A 176 4.18 -5.40 -5.03
N ASP A 177 3.52 -4.95 -6.09
CA ASP A 177 4.19 -4.53 -7.33
C ASP A 177 5.22 -3.43 -7.08
N HIS A 178 4.93 -2.46 -6.22
CA HIS A 178 5.90 -1.43 -5.84
C HIS A 178 7.18 -2.02 -5.27
N THR A 179 7.11 -3.12 -4.53
CA THR A 179 8.30 -3.79 -3.99
C THR A 179 9.12 -4.52 -5.06
N ASN A 180 8.56 -4.70 -6.25
CA ASN A 180 9.20 -5.31 -7.41
C ASN A 180 9.54 -4.29 -8.51
N GLY A 181 9.38 -2.99 -8.25
CA GLY A 181 9.67 -1.95 -9.22
C GLY A 181 8.64 -1.84 -10.36
N ILE A 182 7.42 -2.30 -10.13
CA ILE A 182 6.33 -2.33 -11.12
C ILE A 182 5.32 -1.24 -10.78
N MET A 183 5.01 -0.40 -11.76
CA MET A 183 3.97 0.63 -11.65
C MET A 183 2.65 0.09 -12.23
N PHE A 184 1.51 0.62 -11.77
CA PHE A 184 0.21 0.11 -12.19
C PHE A 184 0.01 0.17 -13.71
N TYR A 185 0.50 1.21 -14.37
CA TYR A 185 0.34 1.35 -15.80
C TYR A 185 1.16 0.37 -16.64
N ASP A 186 2.14 -0.33 -16.03
CA ASP A 186 2.85 -1.43 -16.71
C ASP A 186 1.93 -2.61 -17.00
N ARG A 187 0.79 -2.69 -16.29
CA ARG A 187 -0.20 -3.77 -16.41
C ARG A 187 -1.46 -3.36 -17.18
N ILE A 188 -1.48 -2.18 -17.77
CA ILE A 188 -2.59 -1.76 -18.62
C ILE A 188 -2.55 -2.58 -19.89
N ASN A 189 -3.67 -3.23 -20.20
CA ASN A 189 -3.83 -3.96 -21.45
C ASN A 189 -4.03 -2.97 -22.59
N PRO A 190 -3.17 -2.99 -23.63
CA PRO A 190 -3.27 -2.09 -24.79
C PRO A 190 -4.53 -2.34 -25.61
#